data_bc79502c04b5d102aadd385581477c05
#
_entry.id   bc79502c04b5d102aadd385581477c05
#
_cell.length_a   1.000
_cell.length_b   1.000
_cell.length_c   1.000
_cell.angle_alpha   90.00
_cell.angle_beta   90.00
_cell.angle_gamma   90.00
#
_symmetry.space_group_name_H-M   'P 1'
#
loop_
_entity.id
_entity.type
_entity.pdbx_description
1 polymer ?
#
loop_
_entity_poly.entity_id
_entity_poly.type
_entity_poly.pdbx_seq_one_letter_code
_entity_poly.pdbx_strand_id
1 'polypeptide(L)'
;MEIEEIRAPDTRPAYEESQFVITRLDFVNVDKVVLAAPRGFCAGVEKAIKALDWMTRVFAPPVFCYHEIVHNQFVVDYFKSLGVVFIDDVTLVPPGAPVMLSAHGSPPEVIEAARQSGGTVIDAVCPLVTKVHHELKVRARKGFTVLYVGHQGHEEAVGTMAVAPQSVHLIESTEDIDALGTFAGPFALLSQTTLSLDEWQDLREYAEAKFPDIWMPNRSDLCFATTNRQAALRTIAAEADAVIVIGSANSSNTVALTKVAEAVGCARVLRVNGAFELPDDLRGTVAVTAGASAPESLVNEVLDALNPTEGVTITSVTVEDEYFPPPPELREMLKTLSALLDLALGTPAASSFDGEADRRFTAAEVLSAANR
;
A
#
# COMPACT_ATOMS: atom_id res chain seq x y z
N MET A 1 31.98 -28.42 46.99
CA MET A 1 32.22 -27.57 45.83
C MET A 1 30.86 -27.43 45.19
N GLU A 2 30.13 -26.42 45.69
CA GLU A 2 28.74 -26.13 45.28
C GLU A 2 28.79 -25.38 43.97
N ILE A 3 27.95 -25.82 43.02
CA ILE A 3 27.76 -25.18 41.72
C ILE A 3 26.65 -24.17 41.93
N GLU A 4 27.00 -22.89 41.96
CA GLU A 4 26.06 -21.77 41.94
C GLU A 4 25.39 -21.70 40.58
N GLU A 5 24.05 -21.87 40.53
CA GLU A 5 23.22 -21.62 39.36
C GLU A 5 23.18 -20.11 39.10
N ILE A 6 23.80 -19.70 38.02
CA ILE A 6 23.68 -18.31 37.51
C ILE A 6 22.30 -18.19 36.84
N ARG A 7 21.33 -17.61 37.56
CA ARG A 7 20.07 -17.16 36.97
C ARG A 7 20.34 -15.94 36.09
N ALA A 8 20.03 -16.04 34.82
CA ALA A 8 19.98 -14.91 33.91
C ALA A 8 18.93 -13.88 34.39
N PRO A 9 19.20 -12.58 34.31
CA PRO A 9 18.22 -11.57 34.70
C PRO A 9 17.03 -11.58 33.74
N ASP A 10 15.83 -11.60 34.30
CA ASP A 10 14.55 -11.43 33.58
C ASP A 10 14.45 -9.97 33.10
N THR A 11 14.89 -9.70 31.88
CA THR A 11 14.79 -8.38 31.23
C THR A 11 13.57 -8.32 30.30
N ARG A 12 12.40 -8.65 30.82
CA ARG A 12 11.16 -8.22 30.17
C ARG A 12 10.90 -6.78 30.61
N PRO A 13 10.90 -5.80 29.69
CA PRO A 13 10.42 -4.47 30.04
C PRO A 13 8.95 -4.61 30.45
N ALA A 14 8.61 -4.08 31.61
CA ALA A 14 7.22 -3.90 32.01
C ALA A 14 6.58 -2.97 30.97
N TYR A 15 5.79 -3.55 30.08
CA TYR A 15 4.83 -2.78 29.30
C TYR A 15 3.83 -2.23 30.31
N GLU A 16 3.95 -0.93 30.59
CA GLU A 16 2.81 -0.19 31.11
C GLU A 16 1.67 -0.44 30.12
N GLU A 17 0.65 -1.13 30.57
CA GLU A 17 -0.66 -1.12 29.92
C GLU A 17 -1.08 0.35 29.84
N SER A 18 -0.76 1.00 28.70
CA SER A 18 -1.47 2.19 28.31
C SER A 18 -2.90 1.73 28.13
N GLN A 19 -3.68 1.89 29.21
CA GLN A 19 -5.13 1.82 29.16
C GLN A 19 -5.55 2.78 28.05
N PHE A 20 -5.76 2.25 26.84
CA PHE A 20 -6.69 2.83 25.93
C PHE A 20 -8.06 2.76 26.65
N VAL A 21 -8.27 3.72 27.53
CA VAL A 21 -9.61 4.08 27.96
C VAL A 21 -10.29 4.50 26.68
N ILE A 22 -11.13 3.62 26.14
CA ILE A 22 -12.17 3.98 25.21
C ILE A 22 -13.12 4.88 26.05
N THR A 23 -12.68 6.13 26.22
CA THR A 23 -13.58 7.20 26.63
C THR A 23 -14.66 7.19 25.56
N ARG A 24 -15.91 6.93 25.98
CA ARG A 24 -17.17 7.02 25.25
C ARG A 24 -16.93 7.65 23.88
N LEU A 25 -17.03 6.87 22.79
CA LEU A 25 -17.21 7.43 21.47
C LEU A 25 -18.45 8.32 21.57
N ASP A 26 -18.26 9.64 21.64
CA ASP A 26 -19.36 10.56 21.51
C ASP A 26 -19.84 10.40 20.08
N PHE A 27 -21.01 9.77 19.90
CA PHE A 27 -21.59 9.55 18.58
C PHE A 27 -21.84 10.90 17.90
N VAL A 28 -21.39 11.01 16.67
CA VAL A 28 -21.53 12.26 15.89
C VAL A 28 -22.97 12.47 15.44
N ASN A 29 -23.77 11.40 15.23
CA ASN A 29 -25.17 11.41 14.80
C ASN A 29 -25.41 12.20 13.50
N VAL A 30 -24.99 11.65 12.39
CA VAL A 30 -25.30 12.15 11.05
C VAL A 30 -26.66 11.62 10.57
N ASP A 31 -27.24 12.24 9.53
CA ASP A 31 -28.53 11.77 9.01
C ASP A 31 -28.34 10.45 8.26
N LYS A 32 -27.44 10.43 7.30
CA LYS A 32 -27.20 9.29 6.41
C LYS A 32 -25.73 9.11 6.08
N VAL A 33 -25.28 7.87 5.90
CA VAL A 33 -23.99 7.56 5.33
C VAL A 33 -24.16 6.92 3.94
N VAL A 34 -23.40 7.43 2.96
CA VAL A 34 -23.25 6.80 1.65
C VAL A 34 -21.82 6.27 1.53
N LEU A 35 -21.68 4.95 1.45
CA LEU A 35 -20.43 4.26 1.50
C LEU A 35 -19.99 3.83 0.10
N ALA A 36 -18.80 4.26 -0.35
CA ALA A 36 -18.25 3.89 -1.65
C ALA A 36 -17.84 2.42 -1.72
N ALA A 37 -18.05 1.79 -2.88
CA ALA A 37 -17.48 0.50 -3.21
C ALA A 37 -16.97 0.50 -4.68
N PRO A 38 -15.75 -0.02 -4.97
CA PRO A 38 -14.80 -0.59 -4.00
C PRO A 38 -14.12 0.45 -3.11
N ARG A 39 -13.60 0.01 -1.97
CA ARG A 39 -12.82 0.79 -0.99
C ARG A 39 -11.83 -0.12 -0.26
N GLY A 40 -10.95 0.48 0.56
CA GLY A 40 -10.04 -0.29 1.42
C GLY A 40 -9.00 -1.09 0.64
N PHE A 41 -8.49 -2.17 1.20
CA PHE A 41 -7.37 -2.93 0.66
C PHE A 41 -7.53 -3.32 -0.81
N CYS A 42 -6.46 -3.10 -1.59
CA CYS A 42 -6.34 -3.59 -2.96
C CYS A 42 -5.54 -4.91 -3.00
N ALA A 43 -5.59 -5.61 -4.13
CA ALA A 43 -4.87 -6.88 -4.31
C ALA A 43 -3.35 -6.79 -4.06
N GLY A 44 -2.73 -5.64 -4.36
CA GLY A 44 -1.30 -5.38 -4.08
C GLY A 44 -1.00 -5.31 -2.59
N VAL A 45 -1.86 -4.60 -1.85
CA VAL A 45 -1.79 -4.46 -0.38
C VAL A 45 -2.07 -5.79 0.30
N GLU A 46 -3.12 -6.51 -0.11
CA GLU A 46 -3.44 -7.86 0.36
C GLU A 46 -2.24 -8.80 0.26
N LYS A 47 -1.60 -8.84 -0.92
CA LYS A 47 -0.40 -9.64 -1.17
C LYS A 47 0.73 -9.30 -0.21
N ALA A 48 1.01 -8.00 -0.01
CA ALA A 48 2.13 -7.53 0.80
C ALA A 48 1.92 -7.83 2.29
N ILE A 49 0.73 -7.56 2.83
CA ILE A 49 0.38 -7.84 4.23
C ILE A 49 0.47 -9.34 4.52
N LYS A 50 -0.12 -10.18 3.68
CA LYS A 50 -0.05 -11.63 3.85
C LYS A 50 1.37 -12.17 3.76
N ALA A 51 2.18 -11.60 2.86
CA ALA A 51 3.58 -12.02 2.74
C ALA A 51 4.39 -11.67 4.00
N LEU A 52 4.18 -10.50 4.60
CA LEU A 52 4.86 -10.11 5.84
C LEU A 52 4.35 -10.95 7.04
N ASP A 53 3.05 -11.26 7.10
CA ASP A 53 2.51 -12.18 8.11
C ASP A 53 3.18 -13.56 8.04
N TRP A 54 3.35 -14.13 6.85
CA TRP A 54 4.09 -15.37 6.67
C TRP A 54 5.54 -15.28 7.17
N MET A 55 6.22 -14.15 6.92
CA MET A 55 7.58 -13.98 7.45
C MET A 55 7.61 -13.95 8.97
N THR A 56 6.66 -13.29 9.62
CA THR A 56 6.59 -13.26 11.09
C THR A 56 6.27 -14.63 11.72
N ARG A 57 5.64 -15.53 10.96
CA ARG A 57 5.36 -16.91 11.39
C ARG A 57 6.55 -17.86 11.19
N VAL A 58 7.35 -17.62 10.15
CA VAL A 58 8.45 -18.52 9.78
C VAL A 58 9.76 -18.14 10.48
N PHE A 59 10.00 -16.84 10.66
CA PHE A 59 11.24 -16.35 11.26
C PHE A 59 11.01 -15.85 12.67
N ALA A 60 11.99 -16.16 13.55
CA ALA A 60 12.02 -15.52 14.86
C ALA A 60 12.30 -14.00 14.70
N PRO A 61 11.67 -13.15 15.53
CA PRO A 61 11.95 -11.73 15.50
C PRO A 61 13.42 -11.41 15.87
N PRO A 62 13.99 -10.32 15.31
CA PRO A 62 13.34 -9.37 14.45
C PRO A 62 13.27 -9.80 12.98
N VAL A 63 12.15 -9.48 12.31
CA VAL A 63 12.00 -9.48 10.85
C VAL A 63 12.15 -8.04 10.39
N PHE A 64 13.01 -7.78 9.42
CA PHE A 64 13.20 -6.43 8.91
C PHE A 64 12.28 -6.14 7.73
N CYS A 65 11.78 -4.91 7.63
CA CYS A 65 11.01 -4.44 6.48
C CYS A 65 11.60 -3.10 6.01
N TYR A 66 12.00 -3.05 4.74
CA TYR A 66 12.50 -1.84 4.13
C TYR A 66 11.32 -0.95 3.75
N HIS A 67 11.25 0.21 4.38
CA HIS A 67 10.11 1.12 4.45
C HIS A 67 8.85 0.49 5.06
N GLU A 68 7.77 1.27 5.16
CA GLU A 68 6.47 0.76 5.53
C GLU A 68 5.99 -0.26 4.50
N ILE A 69 5.49 -1.41 4.94
CA ILE A 69 4.99 -2.45 4.01
C ILE A 69 3.88 -1.91 3.11
N VAL A 70 3.04 -1.04 3.67
CA VAL A 70 2.01 -0.22 3.03
C VAL A 70 1.84 1.05 3.85
N HIS A 71 1.45 2.17 3.24
CA HIS A 71 1.24 3.44 3.93
C HIS A 71 -0.05 3.45 4.77
N ASN A 72 0.00 2.80 5.92
CA ASN A 72 -1.07 2.79 6.90
C ASN A 72 -0.53 2.52 8.30
N GLN A 73 -0.68 3.49 9.22
CA GLN A 73 -0.12 3.41 10.56
C GLN A 73 -0.65 2.22 11.36
N PHE A 74 -1.94 1.90 11.24
CA PHE A 74 -2.53 0.74 11.93
C PHE A 74 -1.85 -0.57 11.51
N VAL A 75 -1.60 -0.75 10.21
CA VAL A 75 -0.90 -1.92 9.67
C VAL A 75 0.55 -1.97 10.15
N VAL A 76 1.25 -0.83 10.13
CA VAL A 76 2.64 -0.71 10.60
C VAL A 76 2.74 -1.07 12.08
N ASP A 77 1.85 -0.53 12.92
CA ASP A 77 1.87 -0.79 14.37
C ASP A 77 1.51 -2.23 14.70
N TYR A 78 0.59 -2.84 13.95
CA TYR A 78 0.31 -4.26 14.05
C TYR A 78 1.58 -5.10 13.85
N PHE A 79 2.33 -4.90 12.77
CA PHE A 79 3.54 -5.66 12.50
C PHE A 79 4.69 -5.33 13.46
N LYS A 80 4.80 -4.09 13.93
CA LYS A 80 5.74 -3.75 15.02
C LYS A 80 5.46 -4.58 16.28
N SER A 81 4.19 -4.80 16.62
CA SER A 81 3.80 -5.63 17.77
C SER A 81 4.23 -7.11 17.63
N LEU A 82 4.38 -7.58 16.38
CA LEU A 82 4.89 -8.92 16.05
C LEU A 82 6.42 -8.99 15.94
N GLY A 83 7.13 -7.89 16.23
CA GLY A 83 8.59 -7.83 16.18
C GLY A 83 9.18 -7.53 14.81
N VAL A 84 8.38 -6.92 13.91
CA VAL A 84 8.91 -6.36 12.66
C VAL A 84 9.59 -5.03 12.95
N VAL A 85 10.79 -4.86 12.41
CA VAL A 85 11.57 -3.62 12.47
C VAL A 85 11.55 -2.96 11.09
N PHE A 86 10.88 -1.81 10.99
CA PHE A 86 10.86 -1.01 9.77
C PHE A 86 12.10 -0.13 9.71
N ILE A 87 12.76 -0.11 8.55
CA ILE A 87 14.03 0.58 8.33
C ILE A 87 14.01 1.35 7.00
N ASP A 88 14.72 2.47 6.96
CA ASP A 88 14.89 3.27 5.74
C ASP A 88 16.25 3.03 5.06
N ASP A 89 17.13 2.26 5.67
CA ASP A 89 18.43 1.88 5.16
C ASP A 89 18.64 0.36 5.30
N VAL A 90 18.63 -0.35 4.18
CA VAL A 90 18.79 -1.80 4.14
C VAL A 90 20.16 -2.28 4.63
N THR A 91 21.16 -1.40 4.66
CA THR A 91 22.51 -1.74 5.19
C THR A 91 22.52 -1.93 6.71
N LEU A 92 21.45 -1.50 7.40
CA LEU A 92 21.24 -1.72 8.83
C LEU A 92 20.77 -3.14 9.16
N VAL A 93 20.39 -3.94 8.15
CA VAL A 93 19.98 -5.33 8.35
C VAL A 93 21.18 -6.19 8.74
N PRO A 94 21.13 -6.87 9.90
CA PRO A 94 22.22 -7.77 10.30
C PRO A 94 22.43 -8.89 9.29
N PRO A 95 23.68 -9.35 9.08
CA PRO A 95 23.96 -10.48 8.20
C PRO A 95 23.12 -11.72 8.54
N GLY A 96 22.46 -12.28 7.53
CA GLY A 96 21.62 -13.47 7.68
C GLY A 96 20.19 -13.20 8.18
N ALA A 97 19.83 -11.98 8.56
CA ALA A 97 18.48 -11.66 9.01
C ALA A 97 17.49 -11.63 7.85
N PRO A 98 16.21 -12.01 8.08
CA PRO A 98 15.16 -11.94 7.07
C PRO A 98 14.75 -10.50 6.81
N VAL A 99 14.59 -10.14 5.53
CA VAL A 99 14.16 -8.80 5.12
C VAL A 99 13.05 -8.85 4.07
N MET A 100 12.04 -8.04 4.29
CA MET A 100 10.96 -7.76 3.33
C MET A 100 11.23 -6.42 2.64
N LEU A 101 11.06 -6.39 1.32
CA LEU A 101 10.97 -5.15 0.56
C LEU A 101 9.50 -4.79 0.33
N SER A 102 9.17 -3.51 0.46
CA SER A 102 7.78 -3.03 0.49
C SER A 102 7.02 -3.19 -0.84
N ALA A 103 5.70 -2.96 -0.79
CA ALA A 103 4.82 -3.04 -1.96
C ALA A 103 5.11 -1.96 -3.03
N HIS A 104 5.78 -0.87 -2.65
CA HIS A 104 5.99 0.31 -3.49
C HIS A 104 7.09 0.12 -4.55
N GLY A 105 7.91 -0.94 -4.40
CA GLY A 105 9.07 -1.19 -5.25
C GLY A 105 10.33 -0.50 -4.73
N SER A 106 11.45 -1.20 -4.80
CA SER A 106 12.72 -0.73 -4.27
C SER A 106 13.73 -0.46 -5.39
N PRO A 107 14.65 0.51 -5.19
CA PRO A 107 15.78 0.71 -6.08
C PRO A 107 16.57 -0.59 -6.30
N PRO A 108 17.08 -0.85 -7.52
CA PRO A 108 17.88 -2.06 -7.80
C PRO A 108 19.08 -2.23 -6.87
N GLU A 109 19.75 -1.15 -6.47
CA GLU A 109 20.86 -1.16 -5.53
C GLU A 109 20.45 -1.58 -4.11
N VAL A 110 19.24 -1.23 -3.67
CA VAL A 110 18.68 -1.66 -2.38
C VAL A 110 18.39 -3.15 -2.41
N ILE A 111 17.78 -3.64 -3.50
CA ILE A 111 17.51 -5.08 -3.68
C ILE A 111 18.82 -5.88 -3.64
N GLU A 112 19.85 -5.41 -4.32
CA GLU A 112 21.15 -6.06 -4.35
C GLU A 112 21.84 -6.03 -2.97
N ALA A 113 21.82 -4.89 -2.28
CA ALA A 113 22.37 -4.77 -0.94
C ALA A 113 21.65 -5.70 0.06
N ALA A 114 20.31 -5.79 -0.01
CA ALA A 114 19.54 -6.75 0.78
C ALA A 114 20.00 -8.20 0.53
N ARG A 115 20.18 -8.59 -0.73
CA ARG A 115 20.65 -9.94 -1.08
C ARG A 115 22.07 -10.23 -0.60
N GLN A 116 22.94 -9.23 -0.59
CA GLN A 116 24.31 -9.36 -0.11
C GLN A 116 24.40 -9.55 1.41
N SER A 117 23.36 -9.22 2.18
CA SER A 117 23.30 -9.51 3.61
C SER A 117 23.30 -11.02 3.90
N GLY A 118 23.03 -11.87 2.89
CA GLY A 118 23.01 -13.33 2.99
C GLY A 118 21.79 -13.90 3.74
N GLY A 119 20.81 -13.07 4.06
CA GLY A 119 19.52 -13.47 4.65
C GLY A 119 18.47 -13.83 3.61
N THR A 120 17.29 -14.20 4.09
CA THR A 120 16.11 -14.39 3.21
C THR A 120 15.55 -13.03 2.83
N VAL A 121 15.50 -12.74 1.53
CA VAL A 121 14.91 -11.51 0.98
C VAL A 121 13.61 -11.86 0.26
N ILE A 122 12.52 -11.23 0.66
CA ILE A 122 11.21 -11.35 0.02
C ILE A 122 10.83 -9.99 -0.58
N ASP A 123 10.62 -9.95 -1.89
CA ASP A 123 10.19 -8.72 -2.57
C ASP A 123 8.66 -8.69 -2.72
N ALA A 124 8.00 -7.83 -1.93
CA ALA A 124 6.54 -7.68 -1.94
C ALA A 124 6.04 -6.71 -3.01
N VAL A 125 6.91 -6.20 -3.88
CA VAL A 125 6.52 -5.21 -4.90
C VAL A 125 5.24 -5.60 -5.62
N CYS A 126 4.33 -4.62 -5.77
CA CYS A 126 3.08 -4.80 -6.49
C CYS A 126 3.36 -5.13 -7.98
N PRO A 127 2.68 -6.14 -8.57
CA PRO A 127 2.87 -6.46 -9.98
C PRO A 127 2.61 -5.29 -10.94
N LEU A 128 1.75 -4.33 -10.55
CA LEU A 128 1.48 -3.14 -11.35
C LEU A 128 2.64 -2.14 -11.32
N VAL A 129 3.32 -2.00 -10.18
CA VAL A 129 4.58 -1.24 -10.07
C VAL A 129 5.70 -1.93 -10.87
N THR A 130 5.80 -3.26 -10.77
CA THR A 130 6.75 -4.04 -11.59
C THR A 130 6.55 -3.81 -13.09
N LYS A 131 5.29 -3.66 -13.55
CA LYS A 131 4.99 -3.31 -14.95
C LYS A 131 5.61 -1.96 -15.33
N VAL A 132 5.46 -0.93 -14.50
CA VAL A 132 6.03 0.40 -14.75
C VAL A 132 7.56 0.35 -14.80
N HIS A 133 8.20 -0.35 -13.84
CA HIS A 133 9.66 -0.59 -13.85
C HIS A 133 10.11 -1.28 -15.14
N HIS A 134 9.35 -2.27 -15.61
CA HIS A 134 9.66 -2.98 -16.84
C HIS A 134 9.57 -2.06 -18.07
N GLU A 135 8.50 -1.29 -18.20
CA GLU A 135 8.32 -0.35 -19.31
C GLU A 135 9.41 0.71 -19.32
N LEU A 136 9.74 1.31 -18.18
CA LEU A 136 10.86 2.24 -18.07
C LEU A 136 12.16 1.60 -18.57
N LYS A 137 12.50 0.41 -18.08
CA LYS A 137 13.71 -0.32 -18.47
C LYS A 137 13.76 -0.61 -19.98
N VAL A 138 12.63 -0.99 -20.56
CA VAL A 138 12.52 -1.26 -22.01
C VAL A 138 12.68 0.02 -22.82
N ARG A 139 12.06 1.13 -22.40
CA ARG A 139 12.15 2.42 -23.09
C ARG A 139 13.57 2.99 -23.01
N ALA A 140 14.16 3.00 -21.82
CA ALA A 140 15.54 3.46 -21.61
C ALA A 140 16.53 2.70 -22.52
N ARG A 141 16.42 1.36 -22.61
CA ARG A 141 17.25 0.53 -23.50
C ARG A 141 17.07 0.85 -24.99
N LYS A 142 15.92 1.37 -25.38
CA LYS A 142 15.62 1.80 -26.75
C LYS A 142 16.01 3.26 -27.02
N GLY A 143 16.65 3.94 -26.07
CA GLY A 143 17.09 5.32 -26.20
C GLY A 143 16.02 6.37 -26.03
N PHE A 144 14.88 6.04 -25.37
CA PHE A 144 13.86 7.01 -25.03
C PHE A 144 14.29 7.87 -23.84
N THR A 145 13.94 9.14 -23.89
CA THR A 145 13.82 10.00 -22.70
C THR A 145 12.45 9.77 -22.11
N VAL A 146 12.38 9.33 -20.85
CA VAL A 146 11.13 8.96 -20.19
C VAL A 146 10.70 10.07 -19.24
N LEU A 147 9.51 10.61 -19.46
CA LEU A 147 8.82 11.50 -18.54
C LEU A 147 8.01 10.62 -17.58
N TYR A 148 8.29 10.70 -16.29
CA TYR A 148 7.60 9.95 -15.28
C TYR A 148 6.78 10.89 -14.39
N VAL A 149 5.47 10.86 -14.56
CA VAL A 149 4.55 11.63 -13.72
C VAL A 149 4.40 10.97 -12.36
N GLY A 150 4.77 11.67 -11.31
CA GLY A 150 4.75 11.13 -9.94
C GLY A 150 5.11 12.19 -8.92
N HIS A 151 5.10 11.82 -7.65
CA HIS A 151 5.40 12.72 -6.55
C HIS A 151 6.85 12.57 -6.08
N GLN A 152 7.56 13.68 -5.97
CA GLN A 152 8.94 13.69 -5.48
C GLN A 152 9.01 13.09 -4.07
N GLY A 153 9.98 12.19 -3.87
CA GLY A 153 10.20 11.55 -2.56
C GLY A 153 9.24 10.42 -2.23
N HIS A 154 8.20 10.18 -3.02
CA HIS A 154 7.37 8.99 -2.84
C HIS A 154 8.16 7.73 -3.17
N GLU A 155 8.04 6.67 -2.35
CA GLU A 155 8.83 5.43 -2.47
C GLU A 155 8.69 4.78 -3.85
N GLU A 156 7.47 4.75 -4.44
CA GLU A 156 7.25 4.23 -5.79
C GLU A 156 8.00 5.05 -6.85
N ALA A 157 8.03 6.38 -6.70
CA ALA A 157 8.77 7.23 -7.63
C ALA A 157 10.28 7.05 -7.49
N VAL A 158 10.80 6.98 -6.27
CA VAL A 158 12.21 6.72 -5.98
C VAL A 158 12.63 5.37 -6.56
N GLY A 159 11.87 4.31 -6.29
CA GLY A 159 12.14 2.96 -6.80
C GLY A 159 12.08 2.90 -8.33
N THR A 160 11.07 3.51 -8.95
CA THR A 160 10.91 3.53 -10.40
C THR A 160 12.05 4.30 -11.08
N MET A 161 12.34 5.52 -10.63
CA MET A 161 13.39 6.33 -11.24
C MET A 161 14.77 5.70 -11.13
N ALA A 162 15.06 4.98 -10.06
CA ALA A 162 16.31 4.26 -9.86
C ALA A 162 16.54 3.12 -10.88
N VAL A 163 15.49 2.65 -11.57
CA VAL A 163 15.63 1.59 -12.59
C VAL A 163 16.43 2.05 -13.81
N ALA A 164 16.32 3.33 -14.19
CA ALA A 164 17.04 3.92 -15.33
C ALA A 164 17.30 5.42 -15.12
N PRO A 165 18.11 5.82 -14.12
CA PRO A 165 18.23 7.19 -13.65
C PRO A 165 18.75 8.18 -14.70
N GLN A 166 19.47 7.69 -15.72
CA GLN A 166 20.00 8.53 -16.80
C GLN A 166 18.97 8.81 -17.93
N SER A 167 17.83 8.13 -17.90
CA SER A 167 16.83 8.17 -18.97
C SER A 167 15.47 8.68 -18.52
N VAL A 168 15.27 8.93 -17.22
CA VAL A 168 13.98 9.28 -16.64
C VAL A 168 14.03 10.66 -15.98
N HIS A 169 12.97 11.44 -16.17
CA HIS A 169 12.76 12.75 -15.55
C HIS A 169 11.42 12.74 -14.80
N LEU A 170 11.45 13.15 -13.54
CA LEU A 170 10.25 13.33 -12.73
C LEU A 170 9.48 14.55 -13.23
N ILE A 171 8.17 14.40 -13.33
CA ILE A 171 7.23 15.44 -13.74
C ILE A 171 6.14 15.53 -12.68
N GLU A 172 6.04 16.68 -12.04
CA GLU A 172 4.96 17.01 -11.09
C GLU A 172 4.05 18.10 -11.61
N SER A 173 4.52 18.86 -12.62
CA SER A 173 3.81 20.01 -13.17
C SER A 173 4.07 20.21 -14.67
N THR A 174 3.30 21.09 -15.31
CA THR A 174 3.55 21.51 -16.70
C THR A 174 4.85 22.27 -16.84
N GLU A 175 5.25 23.00 -15.79
CA GLU A 175 6.51 23.75 -15.71
C GLU A 175 7.72 22.82 -15.76
N ASP A 176 7.63 21.62 -15.18
CA ASP A 176 8.69 20.61 -15.27
C ASP A 176 8.85 20.13 -16.71
N ILE A 177 7.75 19.93 -17.43
CA ILE A 177 7.77 19.60 -18.85
C ILE A 177 8.39 20.75 -19.67
N ASP A 178 8.12 22.00 -19.29
CA ASP A 178 8.67 23.18 -19.95
C ASP A 178 10.15 23.38 -19.66
N ALA A 179 10.59 23.03 -18.47
CA ALA A 179 11.99 23.10 -18.04
C ALA A 179 12.88 22.04 -18.70
N LEU A 180 12.29 21.01 -19.32
CA LEU A 180 13.05 20.02 -20.07
C LEU A 180 13.80 20.70 -21.21
N GLY A 181 15.10 20.47 -21.24
CA GLY A 181 15.96 20.93 -22.33
C GLY A 181 15.65 20.24 -23.68
N THR A 182 16.46 20.53 -24.68
CA THR A 182 16.37 19.84 -25.97
C THR A 182 17.04 18.47 -25.85
N PHE A 183 16.28 17.41 -25.96
CA PHE A 183 16.77 16.04 -26.01
C PHE A 183 16.72 15.51 -27.43
N ALA A 184 17.78 14.79 -27.81
CA ALA A 184 17.79 14.06 -29.07
C ALA A 184 17.26 12.64 -28.83
N GLY A 185 16.09 12.32 -29.36
CA GLY A 185 15.53 10.97 -29.26
C GLY A 185 14.01 10.98 -29.03
N PRO A 186 13.40 9.81 -29.05
CA PRO A 186 11.98 9.66 -28.77
C PRO A 186 11.67 9.86 -27.27
N PHE A 187 10.47 10.38 -27.01
CA PHE A 187 9.96 10.51 -25.66
C PHE A 187 8.98 9.38 -25.29
N ALA A 188 8.93 9.02 -24.03
CA ALA A 188 7.90 8.17 -23.48
C ALA A 188 7.31 8.80 -22.21
N LEU A 189 6.01 8.57 -21.97
CA LEU A 189 5.32 9.02 -20.78
C LEU A 189 4.87 7.82 -19.98
N LEU A 190 5.26 7.77 -18.71
CA LEU A 190 4.85 6.79 -17.70
C LEU A 190 4.31 7.53 -16.48
N SER A 191 3.62 6.82 -15.58
CA SER A 191 3.13 7.43 -14.35
C SER A 191 3.25 6.53 -13.14
N GLN A 192 3.27 7.16 -11.96
CA GLN A 192 3.01 6.53 -10.67
C GLN A 192 1.61 5.92 -10.66
N THR A 193 1.44 4.76 -10.02
CA THR A 193 0.19 3.99 -10.10
C THR A 193 -0.97 4.59 -9.30
N THR A 194 -0.71 5.58 -8.44
CA THR A 194 -1.65 6.09 -7.43
C THR A 194 -2.01 7.58 -7.57
N LEU A 195 -1.74 8.20 -8.71
CA LEU A 195 -2.12 9.59 -8.97
C LEU A 195 -3.63 9.79 -9.06
N SER A 196 -4.11 11.01 -8.90
CA SER A 196 -5.47 11.34 -9.30
C SER A 196 -5.62 11.26 -10.82
N LEU A 197 -6.82 10.88 -11.29
CA LEU A 197 -7.07 10.77 -12.71
C LEU A 197 -6.96 12.13 -13.40
N ASP A 198 -7.42 13.20 -12.73
CA ASP A 198 -7.36 14.56 -13.26
C ASP A 198 -5.92 15.04 -13.41
N GLU A 199 -5.10 14.89 -12.35
CA GLU A 199 -3.69 15.24 -12.37
C GLU A 199 -2.92 14.50 -13.49
N TRP A 200 -3.20 13.21 -13.66
CA TRP A 200 -2.64 12.44 -14.75
C TRP A 200 -3.10 12.94 -16.12
N GLN A 201 -4.40 13.24 -16.29
CA GLN A 201 -4.97 13.68 -17.54
C GLN A 201 -4.39 15.04 -18.01
N ASP A 202 -4.32 16.00 -17.09
CA ASP A 202 -3.79 17.34 -17.38
C ASP A 202 -2.33 17.27 -17.86
N LEU A 203 -1.48 16.55 -17.15
CA LEU A 203 -0.06 16.41 -17.51
C LEU A 203 0.14 15.57 -18.78
N ARG A 204 -0.68 14.56 -18.98
CA ARG A 204 -0.69 13.76 -20.20
C ARG A 204 -1.05 14.60 -21.40
N GLU A 205 -2.16 15.35 -21.37
CA GLU A 205 -2.62 16.20 -22.49
C GLU A 205 -1.58 17.27 -22.82
N TYR A 206 -0.96 17.86 -21.81
CA TYR A 206 0.11 18.82 -22.01
C TYR A 206 1.37 18.20 -22.66
N ALA A 207 1.77 17.01 -22.21
CA ALA A 207 2.91 16.32 -22.78
C ALA A 207 2.65 15.88 -24.23
N GLU A 208 1.44 15.36 -24.54
CA GLU A 208 1.02 15.02 -25.92
C GLU A 208 1.04 16.24 -26.85
N ALA A 209 0.57 17.39 -26.38
CA ALA A 209 0.57 18.63 -27.17
C ALA A 209 2.01 19.11 -27.44
N LYS A 210 2.93 18.97 -26.51
CA LYS A 210 4.32 19.38 -26.63
C LYS A 210 5.19 18.39 -27.41
N PHE A 211 4.92 17.08 -27.28
CA PHE A 211 5.63 15.99 -27.91
C PHE A 211 4.65 15.09 -28.68
N PRO A 212 4.22 15.45 -29.90
CA PRO A 212 3.14 14.73 -30.62
C PRO A 212 3.42 13.23 -30.87
N ASP A 213 4.69 12.83 -30.91
CA ASP A 213 5.10 11.43 -31.11
C ASP A 213 5.48 10.73 -29.78
N ILE A 214 5.07 11.28 -28.62
CA ILE A 214 5.38 10.67 -27.32
C ILE A 214 4.75 9.29 -27.21
N TRP A 215 5.56 8.31 -26.86
CA TRP A 215 5.05 6.97 -26.64
C TRP A 215 4.41 6.84 -25.27
N MET A 216 3.29 6.17 -25.21
CA MET A 216 2.61 5.80 -23.96
C MET A 216 2.17 4.33 -24.00
N PRO A 217 2.01 3.67 -22.85
CA PRO A 217 1.41 2.34 -22.82
C PRO A 217 -0.05 2.39 -23.29
N ASN A 218 -0.52 1.29 -23.89
CA ASN A 218 -1.90 1.20 -24.40
C ASN A 218 -2.97 1.33 -23.31
N ARG A 219 -2.61 1.04 -22.07
CA ARG A 219 -3.44 1.25 -20.87
C ARG A 219 -2.65 2.15 -19.93
N SER A 220 -3.34 3.08 -19.29
CA SER A 220 -2.75 3.93 -18.24
C SER A 220 -1.96 3.08 -17.23
N ASP A 221 -0.91 3.65 -16.68
CA ASP A 221 -0.16 3.05 -15.57
C ASP A 221 -0.90 3.19 -14.23
N LEU A 222 -1.92 4.07 -14.15
CA LEU A 222 -2.80 4.12 -12.99
C LEU A 222 -3.39 2.72 -12.73
N CYS A 223 -3.25 2.24 -11.50
CA CYS A 223 -3.76 0.94 -11.17
C CYS A 223 -5.31 0.93 -11.13
N PHE A 224 -5.92 -0.24 -11.41
CA PHE A 224 -7.37 -0.39 -11.35
C PHE A 224 -7.93 -0.01 -9.96
N ALA A 225 -7.21 -0.33 -8.89
CA ALA A 225 -7.62 0.03 -7.54
C ALA A 225 -7.70 1.55 -7.35
N THR A 226 -6.78 2.32 -7.94
CA THR A 226 -6.80 3.78 -7.94
C THR A 226 -8.01 4.31 -8.72
N THR A 227 -8.17 3.88 -9.96
CA THR A 227 -9.25 4.39 -10.84
C THR A 227 -10.64 3.99 -10.35
N ASN A 228 -10.81 2.76 -9.85
CA ASN A 228 -12.09 2.28 -9.34
C ASN A 228 -12.54 3.03 -8.08
N ARG A 229 -11.62 3.27 -7.12
CA ARG A 229 -11.95 4.01 -5.89
C ARG A 229 -12.28 5.47 -6.19
N GLN A 230 -11.56 6.10 -7.12
CA GLN A 230 -11.87 7.46 -7.57
C GLN A 230 -13.22 7.53 -8.27
N ALA A 231 -13.56 6.57 -9.14
CA ALA A 231 -14.86 6.49 -9.79
C ALA A 231 -15.99 6.30 -8.76
N ALA A 232 -15.80 5.41 -7.78
CA ALA A 232 -16.78 5.18 -6.71
C ALA A 232 -17.01 6.45 -5.88
N LEU A 233 -15.93 7.14 -5.50
CA LEU A 233 -16.02 8.38 -4.73
C LEU A 233 -16.73 9.50 -5.49
N ARG A 234 -16.41 9.70 -6.78
CA ARG A 234 -17.08 10.70 -7.63
C ARG A 234 -18.59 10.51 -7.66
N THR A 235 -19.04 9.25 -7.65
CA THR A 235 -20.48 8.93 -7.70
C THR A 235 -21.23 9.36 -6.45
N ILE A 236 -20.58 9.36 -5.28
CA ILE A 236 -21.24 9.62 -3.99
C ILE A 236 -20.91 11.00 -3.41
N ALA A 237 -19.81 11.63 -3.84
CA ALA A 237 -19.33 12.87 -3.24
C ALA A 237 -20.15 14.11 -3.64
N ALA A 238 -20.76 14.10 -4.84
CA ALA A 238 -21.45 15.27 -5.38
C ALA A 238 -22.71 15.68 -4.59
N GLU A 239 -23.35 14.73 -3.91
CA GLU A 239 -24.60 14.96 -3.18
C GLU A 239 -24.39 14.90 -1.65
N ALA A 240 -23.13 14.82 -1.20
CA ALA A 240 -22.81 14.73 0.22
C ALA A 240 -22.51 16.11 0.84
N ASP A 241 -22.96 16.33 2.07
CA ASP A 241 -22.62 17.51 2.86
C ASP A 241 -21.17 17.47 3.35
N ALA A 242 -20.64 16.25 3.55
CA ALA A 242 -19.23 16.02 3.86
C ALA A 242 -18.74 14.71 3.23
N VAL A 243 -17.44 14.66 2.95
CA VAL A 243 -16.73 13.45 2.53
C VAL A 243 -15.67 13.08 3.56
N ILE A 244 -15.66 11.81 3.97
CA ILE A 244 -14.62 11.24 4.82
C ILE A 244 -13.79 10.27 3.97
N VAL A 245 -12.49 10.51 3.91
CA VAL A 245 -11.49 9.65 3.28
C VAL A 245 -10.63 9.02 4.36
N ILE A 246 -10.81 7.72 4.59
CA ILE A 246 -10.08 6.98 5.64
C ILE A 246 -8.72 6.53 5.09
N GLY A 247 -7.65 6.89 5.77
CA GLY A 247 -6.28 6.47 5.43
C GLY A 247 -5.22 7.50 5.78
N SER A 248 -3.97 7.10 5.71
CA SER A 248 -2.81 7.88 6.15
C SER A 248 -2.44 9.01 5.18
N ALA A 249 -1.86 10.09 5.71
CA ALA A 249 -1.46 11.26 4.93
C ALA A 249 -0.31 10.99 3.95
N ASN A 250 0.54 9.99 4.23
CA ASN A 250 1.62 9.56 3.35
C ASN A 250 1.17 8.55 2.28
N SER A 251 -0.12 8.15 2.28
CA SER A 251 -0.69 7.29 1.23
C SER A 251 -1.11 8.12 0.03
N SER A 252 -0.38 8.02 -1.08
CA SER A 252 -0.68 8.73 -2.33
C SER A 252 -2.12 8.45 -2.82
N ASN A 253 -2.59 7.19 -2.74
CA ASN A 253 -3.97 6.86 -3.09
C ASN A 253 -4.99 7.58 -2.19
N THR A 254 -4.74 7.68 -0.88
CA THR A 254 -5.63 8.40 0.04
C THR A 254 -5.66 9.90 -0.28
N VAL A 255 -4.50 10.49 -0.52
CA VAL A 255 -4.38 11.91 -0.92
C VAL A 255 -5.08 12.17 -2.26
N ALA A 256 -4.93 11.29 -3.24
CA ALA A 256 -5.63 11.39 -4.52
C ALA A 256 -7.16 11.37 -4.35
N LEU A 257 -7.69 10.53 -3.46
CA LEU A 257 -9.13 10.50 -3.14
C LEU A 257 -9.60 11.82 -2.51
N THR A 258 -8.80 12.43 -1.63
CA THR A 258 -9.12 13.73 -1.04
C THR A 258 -9.21 14.81 -2.14
N LYS A 259 -8.22 14.89 -3.03
CA LYS A 259 -8.23 15.80 -4.19
C LYS A 259 -9.45 15.58 -5.09
N VAL A 260 -9.84 14.32 -5.33
CA VAL A 260 -11.04 13.99 -6.12
C VAL A 260 -12.31 14.49 -5.47
N ALA A 261 -12.48 14.34 -4.15
CA ALA A 261 -13.65 14.85 -3.44
C ALA A 261 -13.73 16.37 -3.48
N GLU A 262 -12.61 17.07 -3.35
CA GLU A 262 -12.51 18.53 -3.50
C GLU A 262 -12.85 18.98 -4.92
N ALA A 263 -12.33 18.31 -5.95
CA ALA A 263 -12.57 18.61 -7.34
C ALA A 263 -14.04 18.41 -7.77
N VAL A 264 -14.76 17.47 -7.16
CA VAL A 264 -16.21 17.29 -7.35
C VAL A 264 -17.02 18.45 -6.74
N GLY A 265 -16.40 19.24 -5.86
CA GLY A 265 -17.02 20.42 -5.26
C GLY A 265 -17.66 20.17 -3.88
N CYS A 266 -17.34 19.06 -3.21
CA CYS A 266 -17.77 18.86 -1.83
C CYS A 266 -17.16 19.94 -0.93
N ALA A 267 -18.01 20.65 -0.18
CA ALA A 267 -17.58 21.78 0.63
C ALA A 267 -16.76 21.38 1.86
N ARG A 268 -16.91 20.13 2.33
CA ARG A 268 -16.21 19.63 3.52
C ARG A 268 -15.60 18.26 3.24
N VAL A 269 -14.30 18.23 3.04
CA VAL A 269 -13.53 16.99 2.81
C VAL A 269 -12.59 16.76 3.99
N LEU A 270 -12.68 15.59 4.59
CA LEU A 270 -11.90 15.19 5.76
C LEU A 270 -11.12 13.93 5.44
N ARG A 271 -9.80 13.97 5.60
CA ARG A 271 -8.97 12.79 5.65
C ARG A 271 -8.76 12.43 7.12
N VAL A 272 -9.04 11.18 7.48
CA VAL A 272 -8.91 10.69 8.85
C VAL A 272 -8.14 9.37 8.90
N ASN A 273 -7.34 9.17 9.95
CA ASN A 273 -6.68 7.89 10.22
C ASN A 273 -7.62 6.88 10.91
N GLY A 274 -8.68 7.36 11.55
CA GLY A 274 -9.67 6.54 12.25
C GLY A 274 -10.77 7.39 12.87
N ALA A 275 -11.68 6.75 13.59
CA ALA A 275 -12.83 7.39 14.20
C ALA A 275 -12.47 8.50 15.22
N PHE A 276 -11.30 8.39 15.85
CA PHE A 276 -10.82 9.36 16.86
C PHE A 276 -10.48 10.74 16.29
N GLU A 277 -10.38 10.88 14.96
CA GLU A 277 -10.15 12.16 14.27
C GLU A 277 -11.45 12.80 13.74
N LEU A 278 -12.61 12.17 13.98
CA LEU A 278 -13.87 12.70 13.51
C LEU A 278 -14.27 13.95 14.32
N PRO A 279 -14.65 15.05 13.66
CA PRO A 279 -15.20 16.20 14.36
C PRO A 279 -16.64 15.93 14.79
N ASP A 280 -17.04 16.48 15.93
CA ASP A 280 -18.36 16.29 16.56
C ASP A 280 -19.50 17.08 15.90
N ASP A 281 -19.17 17.98 14.99
CA ASP A 281 -20.09 18.88 14.29
C ASP A 281 -20.56 18.38 12.92
N LEU A 282 -20.20 17.14 12.51
CA LEU A 282 -20.70 16.53 11.28
C LEU A 282 -22.22 16.34 11.34
N ARG A 283 -22.91 16.68 10.25
CA ARG A 283 -24.38 16.55 10.10
C ARG A 283 -24.71 16.23 8.64
N GLY A 284 -25.95 15.87 8.40
CA GLY A 284 -26.49 15.63 7.06
C GLY A 284 -26.03 14.31 6.46
N THR A 285 -25.87 14.30 5.14
CA THR A 285 -25.41 13.13 4.39
C THR A 285 -23.89 13.12 4.30
N VAL A 286 -23.26 12.06 4.79
CA VAL A 286 -21.81 11.88 4.78
C VAL A 286 -21.42 10.77 3.80
N ALA A 287 -20.60 11.11 2.82
CA ALA A 287 -19.97 10.13 1.93
C ALA A 287 -18.71 9.59 2.58
N VAL A 288 -18.52 8.26 2.59
CA VAL A 288 -17.37 7.61 3.20
C VAL A 288 -16.65 6.74 2.18
N THR A 289 -15.34 6.87 2.12
CA THR A 289 -14.44 5.99 1.36
C THR A 289 -13.18 5.69 2.14
N ALA A 290 -12.39 4.74 1.64
CA ALA A 290 -11.11 4.38 2.25
C ALA A 290 -10.03 4.17 1.18
N GLY A 291 -8.82 4.63 1.47
CA GLY A 291 -7.65 4.42 0.62
C GLY A 291 -7.27 2.95 0.48
N ALA A 292 -6.51 2.63 -0.57
CA ALA A 292 -6.13 1.26 -0.92
C ALA A 292 -5.27 0.52 0.12
N SER A 293 -4.78 1.23 1.14
CA SER A 293 -4.00 0.70 2.26
C SER A 293 -4.75 0.73 3.61
N ALA A 294 -6.02 1.14 3.64
CA ALA A 294 -6.82 1.19 4.86
C ALA A 294 -7.62 -0.11 5.05
N PRO A 295 -7.57 -0.74 6.24
CA PRO A 295 -8.36 -1.92 6.53
C PRO A 295 -9.85 -1.60 6.73
N GLU A 296 -10.71 -2.56 6.44
CA GLU A 296 -12.17 -2.42 6.61
C GLU A 296 -12.58 -2.23 8.09
N SER A 297 -11.75 -2.68 9.04
CA SER A 297 -11.98 -2.42 10.47
C SER A 297 -12.05 -0.93 10.79
N LEU A 298 -11.15 -0.11 10.22
CA LEU A 298 -11.19 1.34 10.40
C LEU A 298 -12.44 1.98 9.75
N VAL A 299 -12.92 1.41 8.65
CA VAL A 299 -14.19 1.85 8.04
C VAL A 299 -15.34 1.59 8.98
N ASN A 300 -15.43 0.39 9.56
CA ASN A 300 -16.47 0.01 10.50
C ASN A 300 -16.44 0.89 11.75
N GLU A 301 -15.26 1.17 12.32
CA GLU A 301 -15.11 2.09 13.46
C GLU A 301 -15.63 3.51 13.13
N VAL A 302 -15.34 4.01 11.94
CA VAL A 302 -15.84 5.32 11.49
C VAL A 302 -17.37 5.29 11.31
N LEU A 303 -17.93 4.23 10.73
CA LEU A 303 -19.37 4.08 10.57
C LEU A 303 -20.08 4.01 11.90
N ASP A 304 -19.54 3.27 12.86
CA ASP A 304 -20.10 3.16 14.23
C ASP A 304 -20.07 4.52 14.93
N ALA A 305 -18.99 5.29 14.81
CA ALA A 305 -18.86 6.62 15.39
C ALA A 305 -19.79 7.66 14.75
N LEU A 306 -20.02 7.57 13.44
CA LEU A 306 -20.97 8.45 12.72
C LEU A 306 -22.42 8.21 13.12
N ASN A 307 -22.79 6.99 13.54
CA ASN A 307 -24.10 6.59 14.04
C ASN A 307 -25.27 7.15 13.19
N PRO A 308 -25.37 6.81 11.88
CA PRO A 308 -26.33 7.41 10.98
C PRO A 308 -27.78 7.02 11.33
N THR A 309 -28.66 8.01 11.50
CA THR A 309 -30.05 7.80 11.90
C THR A 309 -30.91 7.16 10.80
N GLU A 310 -30.59 7.40 9.53
CA GLU A 310 -31.23 6.81 8.35
C GLU A 310 -30.45 5.58 7.82
N GLY A 311 -29.36 5.19 8.51
CA GLY A 311 -28.54 4.05 8.16
C GLY A 311 -27.50 4.31 7.08
N VAL A 312 -26.91 3.21 6.57
CA VAL A 312 -25.81 3.21 5.59
C VAL A 312 -26.30 2.66 4.26
N THR A 313 -26.04 3.40 3.18
CA THR A 313 -26.28 2.94 1.81
C THR A 313 -24.93 2.68 1.12
N ILE A 314 -24.73 1.51 0.52
CA ILE A 314 -23.51 1.19 -0.23
C ILE A 314 -23.75 1.47 -1.71
N THR A 315 -22.89 2.28 -2.33
CA THR A 315 -22.92 2.55 -3.77
C THR A 315 -21.70 1.88 -4.42
N SER A 316 -21.95 0.90 -5.30
CA SER A 316 -20.91 0.15 -5.99
C SER A 316 -20.86 0.54 -7.46
N VAL A 317 -19.67 0.82 -7.98
CA VAL A 317 -19.44 1.11 -9.40
C VAL A 317 -18.85 -0.11 -10.15
N THR A 318 -18.14 -0.96 -9.43
CA THR A 318 -17.56 -2.21 -9.98
C THR A 318 -17.24 -3.18 -8.85
N VAL A 319 -16.96 -4.42 -9.21
CA VAL A 319 -16.47 -5.47 -8.30
C VAL A 319 -15.01 -5.73 -8.65
N GLU A 320 -14.13 -5.66 -7.66
CA GLU A 320 -12.73 -6.07 -7.81
C GLU A 320 -12.60 -7.55 -7.45
N ASP A 321 -12.07 -8.34 -8.36
CA ASP A 321 -11.81 -9.78 -8.19
C ASP A 321 -10.35 -10.13 -8.49
N GLU A 322 -9.48 -9.12 -8.52
CA GLU A 322 -8.07 -9.30 -8.77
C GLU A 322 -7.39 -9.95 -7.56
N TYR A 323 -6.57 -10.94 -7.88
CA TYR A 323 -5.74 -11.65 -6.92
C TYR A 323 -4.30 -11.67 -7.39
N PHE A 324 -3.37 -11.32 -6.50
CA PHE A 324 -1.95 -11.49 -6.73
C PHE A 324 -1.40 -12.57 -5.80
N PRO A 325 -0.78 -13.61 -6.35
CA PRO A 325 -0.17 -14.66 -5.54
C PRO A 325 1.00 -14.11 -4.72
N PRO A 326 1.36 -14.77 -3.61
CA PRO A 326 2.53 -14.38 -2.81
C PRO A 326 3.80 -14.24 -3.66
N PRO A 327 4.79 -13.45 -3.22
CA PRO A 327 6.08 -13.33 -3.88
C PRO A 327 6.69 -14.69 -4.23
N PRO A 328 7.39 -14.83 -5.38
CA PRO A 328 7.96 -16.11 -5.81
C PRO A 328 8.88 -16.73 -4.75
N GLU A 329 9.73 -15.92 -4.12
CA GLU A 329 10.67 -16.36 -3.08
C GLU A 329 9.93 -16.95 -1.88
N LEU A 330 8.85 -16.30 -1.46
CA LEU A 330 8.00 -16.80 -0.37
C LEU A 330 7.32 -18.12 -0.76
N ARG A 331 6.77 -18.21 -1.95
CA ARG A 331 6.14 -19.46 -2.43
C ARG A 331 7.10 -20.64 -2.43
N GLU A 332 8.33 -20.45 -2.91
CA GLU A 332 9.35 -21.51 -2.92
C GLU A 332 9.76 -21.90 -1.49
N MET A 333 9.89 -20.93 -0.59
CA MET A 333 10.16 -21.19 0.82
C MET A 333 9.03 -21.99 1.48
N LEU A 334 7.78 -21.57 1.33
CA LEU A 334 6.62 -22.26 1.91
C LEU A 334 6.46 -23.67 1.35
N LYS A 335 6.70 -23.87 0.07
CA LYS A 335 6.69 -25.18 -0.59
C LYS A 335 7.78 -26.10 0.00
N THR A 336 8.98 -25.57 0.22
CA THR A 336 10.06 -26.32 0.83
C THR A 336 9.74 -26.72 2.26
N LEU A 337 9.18 -25.80 3.06
CA LEU A 337 8.76 -26.07 4.42
C LEU A 337 7.64 -27.13 4.48
N SER A 338 6.66 -27.04 3.57
CA SER A 338 5.60 -28.06 3.47
C SER A 338 6.17 -29.45 3.17
N ALA A 339 7.09 -29.54 2.19
CA ALA A 339 7.72 -30.82 1.84
C ALA A 339 8.54 -31.43 2.99
N LEU A 340 9.25 -30.59 3.76
CA LEU A 340 9.98 -31.02 4.95
C LEU A 340 9.04 -31.52 6.06
N LEU A 341 7.92 -30.84 6.27
CA LEU A 341 6.92 -31.23 7.26
C LEU A 341 6.25 -32.55 6.86
N ASP A 342 5.87 -32.71 5.60
CA ASP A 342 5.30 -33.95 5.07
C ASP A 342 6.26 -35.15 5.25
N LEU A 343 7.54 -34.91 4.94
CA LEU A 343 8.58 -35.93 5.18
C LEU A 343 8.69 -36.30 6.68
N ALA A 344 8.67 -35.32 7.57
CA ALA A 344 8.77 -35.53 9.00
C ALA A 344 7.56 -36.26 9.58
N LEU A 345 6.36 -36.03 9.03
CA LEU A 345 5.10 -36.63 9.47
C LEU A 345 4.80 -37.99 8.77
N GLY A 346 5.58 -38.36 7.75
CA GLY A 346 5.34 -39.55 6.94
C GLY A 346 4.07 -39.45 6.06
N THR A 347 3.61 -38.27 5.78
CA THR A 347 2.46 -38.00 4.89
C THR A 347 2.90 -37.87 3.46
N PRO A 348 2.03 -38.24 2.46
CA PRO A 348 2.33 -37.91 1.05
C PRO A 348 2.42 -36.40 0.87
N ALA A 349 3.48 -35.91 0.24
CA ALA A 349 3.69 -34.48 0.01
C ALA A 349 2.47 -33.85 -0.66
N ALA A 350 1.86 -32.87 -0.03
CA ALA A 350 0.89 -31.99 -0.70
C ALA A 350 1.65 -31.23 -1.79
N SER A 351 1.39 -31.57 -3.04
CA SER A 351 2.32 -31.32 -4.16
C SER A 351 2.37 -29.89 -4.65
N SER A 352 1.58 -28.95 -4.11
CA SER A 352 1.55 -27.57 -4.62
C SER A 352 1.01 -26.56 -3.61
N PHE A 353 1.54 -25.33 -3.68
CA PHE A 353 0.94 -24.16 -3.07
C PHE A 353 -0.53 -24.03 -3.55
N ASP A 354 -1.47 -24.06 -2.60
CA ASP A 354 -2.89 -23.88 -2.91
C ASP A 354 -3.23 -22.39 -3.04
N GLY A 355 -3.21 -21.91 -4.26
CA GLY A 355 -3.54 -20.51 -4.58
C GLY A 355 -4.99 -20.14 -4.24
N GLU A 356 -5.93 -21.11 -4.24
CA GLU A 356 -7.30 -20.84 -3.84
C GLU A 356 -7.46 -20.68 -2.33
N ALA A 357 -6.73 -21.47 -1.55
CA ALA A 357 -6.68 -21.31 -0.11
C ALA A 357 -6.05 -19.94 0.27
N ASP A 358 -4.94 -19.57 -0.39
CA ASP A 358 -4.33 -18.25 -0.18
C ASP A 358 -5.28 -17.11 -0.58
N ARG A 359 -6.00 -17.24 -1.69
CA ARG A 359 -6.98 -16.23 -2.13
C ARG A 359 -8.10 -16.02 -1.10
N ARG A 360 -8.54 -17.07 -0.44
CA ARG A 360 -9.61 -17.00 0.60
C ARG A 360 -9.12 -16.42 1.91
N PHE A 361 -7.83 -16.54 2.23
CA PHE A 361 -7.23 -15.92 3.41
C PHE A 361 -6.91 -14.46 3.11
N THR A 362 -7.53 -13.55 3.85
CA THR A 362 -7.46 -12.10 3.60
C THR A 362 -6.51 -11.37 4.55
N ALA A 363 -6.00 -10.21 4.14
CA ALA A 363 -5.23 -9.33 5.03
C ALA A 363 -6.06 -8.83 6.23
N ALA A 364 -7.36 -8.70 6.09
CA ALA A 364 -8.25 -8.38 7.21
C ALA A 364 -8.24 -9.49 8.27
N GLU A 365 -8.22 -10.76 7.86
CA GLU A 365 -8.09 -11.89 8.79
C GLU A 365 -6.71 -11.92 9.47
N VAL A 366 -5.63 -11.58 8.75
CA VAL A 366 -4.29 -11.39 9.34
C VAL A 366 -4.36 -10.39 10.48
N LEU A 367 -4.88 -9.19 10.22
CA LEU A 367 -4.93 -8.10 11.20
C LEU A 367 -5.89 -8.38 12.37
N SER A 368 -6.92 -9.21 12.18
CA SER A 368 -7.84 -9.61 13.25
C SER A 368 -7.30 -10.71 14.16
N ALA A 369 -6.32 -11.50 13.69
CA ALA A 369 -5.72 -12.58 14.45
C ALA A 369 -4.85 -12.11 15.64
N ALA A 370 -4.55 -10.81 15.75
CA ALA A 370 -3.81 -10.20 16.86
C ALA A 370 -4.49 -10.39 18.24
N ASN A 371 -5.78 -10.72 18.25
CA ASN A 371 -6.56 -10.93 19.48
C ASN A 371 -6.64 -12.41 19.90
N ARG A 372 -5.76 -13.30 19.40
CA ARG A 372 -5.72 -14.73 19.74
C ARG A 372 -4.51 -15.12 20.55
#